data_c4f8789de55d46de90bdce322cbaf502
#
_entry.id   c4f8789de55d46de90bdce322cbaf502
#
_cell.length_a   1.000
_cell.length_b   1.000
_cell.length_c   1.000
_cell.angle_alpha   90.00
_cell.angle_beta   90.00
_cell.angle_gamma   90.00
#
_symmetry.space_group_name_H-M   'P 1'
#
loop_
_entity.id
_entity.type
_entity.pdbx_description
1 polymer ?
#
loop_
_entity_poly.entity_id
_entity_poly.type
_entity_poly.pdbx_seq_one_letter_code
_entity_poly.pdbx_strand_id
1 'polypeptide(L)'
;MSLKSAARSLRRFSIAALIISTLFQSGTFAKKRMPPGGRVAVVIEERLSALRDAPNLRARLIVRLSRGHLVSLRGEKVSRDSVKFYHVALSRRTLGWVQSDAVVVPWRAGDDRRLLTLIENSDEFDRIARAKTLLDVFPHSPLIPHVLVMYASEADDVAEKLSHDAQRRFARNELPPDGAPEFTYYLNYSGLDRYNRAGVTFLFNRGTKKFSYEGTAWREVVRRFPHSPEAVDARKHLERINVSMSR
;
A
#
# COMPACT_ATOMS: atom_id res chain seq x y z
N MET A 1 17.22 -37.11 77.25
CA MET A 1 16.01 -37.64 76.64
C MET A 1 15.38 -36.60 75.73
N SER A 2 15.20 -36.99 74.48
CA SER A 2 14.37 -36.36 73.43
C SER A 2 14.80 -35.01 72.84
N LEU A 3 15.46 -35.14 71.70
CA LEU A 3 15.71 -34.10 70.70
C LEU A 3 14.42 -33.82 69.93
N LYS A 4 14.02 -32.53 69.79
CA LYS A 4 13.04 -32.12 68.79
C LYS A 4 13.73 -31.29 67.73
N SER A 5 13.79 -31.90 66.55
CA SER A 5 14.27 -31.38 65.29
C SER A 5 13.40 -30.17 64.84
N ALA A 6 14.06 -29.06 64.54
CA ALA A 6 13.44 -27.92 63.90
C ALA A 6 13.64 -28.01 62.40
N ALA A 7 12.61 -28.36 61.66
CA ALA A 7 12.60 -28.33 60.22
C ALA A 7 12.41 -26.89 59.73
N ARG A 8 13.43 -26.30 59.06
CA ARG A 8 13.34 -25.03 58.34
C ARG A 8 12.73 -25.27 56.96
N SER A 9 11.52 -24.80 56.74
CA SER A 9 10.88 -24.79 55.44
C SER A 9 11.48 -23.70 54.55
N LEU A 10 12.23 -24.12 53.54
CA LEU A 10 12.62 -23.23 52.45
C LEU A 10 11.39 -22.96 51.57
N ARG A 11 10.88 -21.74 51.61
CA ARG A 11 9.91 -21.24 50.64
C ARG A 11 10.63 -21.00 49.29
N ARG A 12 10.39 -21.89 48.34
CA ARG A 12 10.79 -21.70 46.95
C ARG A 12 9.85 -20.68 46.31
N PHE A 13 10.37 -19.48 46.05
CA PHE A 13 9.68 -18.50 45.22
C PHE A 13 9.85 -18.98 43.76
N SER A 14 8.79 -19.53 43.20
CA SER A 14 8.69 -19.76 41.77
C SER A 14 8.38 -18.44 41.10
N ILE A 15 9.37 -17.84 40.44
CA ILE A 15 9.17 -16.71 39.54
C ILE A 15 8.58 -17.31 38.24
N ALA A 16 7.25 -17.19 38.09
CA ALA A 16 6.61 -17.46 36.82
C ALA A 16 6.97 -16.33 35.85
N ALA A 17 7.92 -16.61 34.96
CA ALA A 17 8.22 -15.73 33.83
C ALA A 17 7.02 -15.75 32.88
N LEU A 18 6.21 -14.69 32.92
CA LEU A 18 5.12 -14.44 31.99
C LEU A 18 5.74 -14.04 30.63
N ILE A 19 5.92 -15.01 29.75
CA ILE A 19 6.30 -14.77 28.35
C ILE A 19 5.09 -14.16 27.67
N ILE A 20 5.07 -12.84 27.57
CA ILE A 20 4.13 -12.12 26.71
C ILE A 20 4.58 -12.37 25.27
N SER A 21 4.03 -13.40 24.65
CA SER A 21 4.10 -13.61 23.21
C SER A 21 3.32 -12.49 22.55
N THR A 22 4.00 -11.42 22.17
CA THR A 22 3.46 -10.43 21.23
C THR A 22 3.27 -11.15 19.89
N LEU A 23 2.04 -11.60 19.67
CA LEU A 23 1.56 -12.00 18.36
C LEU A 23 1.71 -10.79 17.44
N PHE A 24 2.81 -10.74 16.71
CA PHE A 24 2.89 -9.98 15.48
C PHE A 24 1.78 -10.51 14.57
N GLN A 25 0.64 -9.85 14.60
CA GLN A 25 -0.36 -10.00 13.56
C GLN A 25 0.27 -9.41 12.30
N SER A 26 1.06 -10.23 11.62
CA SER A 26 1.41 -10.01 10.22
C SER A 26 0.07 -9.92 9.49
N GLY A 27 -0.32 -8.71 9.12
CA GLY A 27 -1.50 -8.49 8.30
C GLY A 27 -1.40 -9.43 7.11
N THR A 28 -2.25 -10.43 7.09
CA THR A 28 -2.39 -11.37 5.98
C THR A 28 -2.89 -10.55 4.81
N PHE A 29 -1.95 -9.94 4.07
CA PHE A 29 -2.23 -9.50 2.71
C PHE A 29 -2.80 -10.73 2.01
N ALA A 30 -4.07 -10.69 1.68
CA ALA A 30 -4.70 -11.75 0.93
C ALA A 30 -3.82 -12.01 -0.30
N LYS A 31 -3.11 -13.15 -0.29
CA LYS A 31 -2.13 -13.50 -1.31
C LYS A 31 -2.87 -13.48 -2.63
N LYS A 32 -2.67 -12.43 -3.41
CA LYS A 32 -3.36 -12.17 -4.66
C LYS A 32 -3.21 -13.43 -5.51
N ARG A 33 -4.28 -14.16 -5.76
CA ARG A 33 -4.22 -15.44 -6.50
C ARG A 33 -3.58 -15.16 -7.84
N MET A 34 -2.44 -15.80 -8.09
CA MET A 34 -1.78 -15.75 -9.39
C MET A 34 -2.71 -16.38 -10.43
N PRO A 35 -2.96 -15.70 -11.55
CA PRO A 35 -3.74 -16.27 -12.62
C PRO A 35 -3.01 -17.48 -13.22
N PRO A 36 -3.74 -18.49 -13.71
CA PRO A 36 -3.15 -19.77 -14.15
C PRO A 36 -2.32 -19.61 -15.42
N GLY A 37 -1.03 -19.97 -15.33
CA GLY A 37 -0.08 -20.14 -16.45
C GLY A 37 0.19 -18.85 -17.25
N GLY A 38 1.41 -18.72 -17.78
CA GLY A 38 1.82 -17.58 -18.57
C GLY A 38 2.54 -16.49 -17.78
N ARG A 39 2.92 -15.43 -18.47
CA ARG A 39 3.66 -14.30 -17.92
C ARG A 39 2.68 -13.33 -17.27
N VAL A 40 2.93 -12.96 -16.02
CA VAL A 40 2.05 -12.07 -15.27
C VAL A 40 2.21 -10.61 -15.73
N ALA A 41 1.09 -9.92 -15.89
CA ALA A 41 1.00 -8.49 -16.07
C ALA A 41 0.07 -7.89 -15.01
N VAL A 42 0.19 -6.58 -14.77
CA VAL A 42 -0.58 -5.86 -13.75
C VAL A 42 -1.34 -4.72 -14.39
N VAL A 43 -2.63 -4.61 -14.08
CA VAL A 43 -3.49 -3.51 -14.53
C VAL A 43 -3.08 -2.22 -13.81
N ILE A 44 -2.81 -1.17 -14.57
CA ILE A 44 -2.41 0.14 -14.06
C ILE A 44 -3.38 1.27 -14.44
N GLU A 45 -4.15 1.10 -15.53
CA GLU A 45 -5.07 2.11 -16.03
C GLU A 45 -6.47 1.52 -16.22
N GLU A 46 -7.38 1.88 -15.29
CA GLU A 46 -8.73 1.31 -15.25
C GLU A 46 -9.59 1.71 -16.44
N ARG A 47 -9.38 2.91 -16.99
CA ARG A 47 -10.14 3.41 -18.14
C ARG A 47 -9.92 2.55 -19.38
N LEU A 48 -8.73 1.99 -19.53
CA LEU A 48 -8.32 1.14 -20.65
C LEU A 48 -8.46 -0.36 -20.35
N SER A 49 -8.83 -0.73 -19.13
CA SER A 49 -8.81 -2.11 -18.61
C SER A 49 -10.05 -2.95 -18.94
N ALA A 50 -10.84 -2.54 -19.95
CA ALA A 50 -11.97 -3.33 -20.40
C ALA A 50 -11.47 -4.66 -21.01
N LEU A 51 -11.78 -5.79 -20.36
CA LEU A 51 -11.57 -7.12 -20.94
C LEU A 51 -12.68 -7.42 -21.95
N ARG A 52 -12.32 -7.72 -23.18
CA ARG A 52 -13.22 -7.93 -24.30
C ARG A 52 -13.06 -9.32 -24.90
N ASP A 53 -14.08 -9.80 -25.61
CA ASP A 53 -14.07 -11.11 -26.28
C ASP A 53 -13.23 -11.13 -27.57
N ALA A 54 -12.92 -9.96 -28.16
CA ALA A 54 -12.05 -9.83 -29.33
C ALA A 54 -11.10 -8.63 -29.20
N PRO A 55 -9.96 -8.59 -29.93
CA PRO A 55 -9.00 -7.49 -29.92
C PRO A 55 -9.50 -6.29 -30.74
N ASN A 56 -10.56 -5.67 -30.27
CA ASN A 56 -11.25 -4.56 -30.91
C ASN A 56 -11.96 -3.71 -29.86
N LEU A 57 -11.91 -2.38 -30.00
CA LEU A 57 -12.55 -1.44 -29.06
C LEU A 57 -14.08 -1.56 -29.03
N ARG A 58 -14.69 -2.04 -30.11
CA ARG A 58 -16.15 -2.26 -30.24
C ARG A 58 -16.59 -3.65 -29.83
N ALA A 59 -15.65 -4.55 -29.52
CA ALA A 59 -15.96 -5.92 -29.11
C ALA A 59 -16.70 -5.94 -27.76
N ARG A 60 -17.48 -6.99 -27.55
CA ARG A 60 -18.30 -7.16 -26.35
C ARG A 60 -17.45 -7.13 -25.09
N LEU A 61 -17.88 -6.32 -24.11
CA LEU A 61 -17.26 -6.27 -22.80
C LEU A 61 -17.56 -7.55 -22.02
N ILE A 62 -16.52 -8.19 -21.50
CA ILE A 62 -16.63 -9.30 -20.55
C ILE A 62 -16.69 -8.75 -19.13
N VAL A 63 -15.65 -7.97 -18.74
CA VAL A 63 -15.55 -7.34 -17.41
C VAL A 63 -14.57 -6.16 -17.46
N ARG A 64 -14.70 -5.19 -16.55
CA ARG A 64 -13.69 -4.16 -16.30
C ARG A 64 -12.76 -4.62 -15.18
N LEU A 65 -11.47 -4.43 -15.38
CA LEU A 65 -10.45 -4.82 -14.41
C LEU A 65 -10.05 -3.63 -13.55
N SER A 66 -9.98 -3.84 -12.25
CA SER A 66 -9.51 -2.81 -11.33
C SER A 66 -7.98 -2.71 -11.35
N ARG A 67 -7.46 -1.54 -10.99
CA ARG A 67 -6.02 -1.32 -10.82
C ARG A 67 -5.40 -2.35 -9.88
N GLY A 68 -4.18 -2.75 -10.20
CA GLY A 68 -3.47 -3.78 -9.46
C GLY A 68 -4.01 -5.20 -9.67
N HIS A 69 -5.00 -5.41 -10.56
CA HIS A 69 -5.43 -6.76 -10.91
C HIS A 69 -4.34 -7.49 -11.70
N LEU A 70 -4.03 -8.72 -11.27
CA LEU A 70 -3.05 -9.56 -11.95
C LEU A 70 -3.73 -10.32 -13.09
N VAL A 71 -3.11 -10.30 -14.26
CA VAL A 71 -3.55 -11.05 -15.42
C VAL A 71 -2.40 -11.89 -16.00
N SER A 72 -2.70 -13.02 -16.60
CA SER A 72 -1.72 -13.87 -17.24
C SER A 72 -1.74 -13.62 -18.76
N LEU A 73 -0.62 -13.16 -19.34
CA LEU A 73 -0.50 -12.96 -20.79
C LEU A 73 -0.39 -14.30 -21.52
N ARG A 74 -1.18 -14.40 -22.59
CA ARG A 74 -1.24 -15.56 -23.48
C ARG A 74 -0.79 -15.25 -24.90
N GLY A 75 -0.88 -13.98 -25.32
CA GLY A 75 -0.52 -13.53 -26.65
C GLY A 75 -0.79 -12.05 -26.83
N GLU A 76 -0.52 -11.57 -28.04
CA GLU A 76 -0.76 -10.18 -28.42
C GLU A 76 -1.30 -10.10 -29.84
N LYS A 77 -2.07 -9.03 -30.11
CA LYS A 77 -2.57 -8.72 -31.43
C LYS A 77 -2.75 -7.21 -31.58
N VAL A 78 -2.48 -6.71 -32.79
CA VAL A 78 -2.81 -5.33 -33.18
C VAL A 78 -4.14 -5.35 -33.91
N SER A 79 -5.07 -4.48 -33.52
CA SER A 79 -6.35 -4.31 -34.20
C SER A 79 -6.19 -3.59 -35.56
N ARG A 80 -7.27 -3.52 -36.32
CA ARG A 80 -7.29 -2.74 -37.59
C ARG A 80 -7.07 -1.23 -37.31
N ASP A 81 -7.45 -0.76 -36.17
CA ASP A 81 -7.30 0.64 -35.73
C ASP A 81 -5.92 0.90 -35.10
N SER A 82 -4.94 0.04 -35.35
CA SER A 82 -3.56 0.12 -34.83
C SER A 82 -3.45 0.08 -33.31
N VAL A 83 -4.50 -0.32 -32.59
CA VAL A 83 -4.48 -0.49 -31.13
C VAL A 83 -3.94 -1.88 -30.79
N LYS A 84 -2.92 -1.94 -29.95
CA LYS A 84 -2.34 -3.20 -29.48
C LYS A 84 -3.16 -3.76 -28.32
N PHE A 85 -3.50 -5.04 -28.40
CA PHE A 85 -4.20 -5.79 -27.36
C PHE A 85 -3.36 -6.96 -26.89
N TYR A 86 -3.48 -7.26 -25.58
CA TYR A 86 -2.99 -8.51 -25.01
C TYR A 86 -4.15 -9.48 -24.80
N HIS A 87 -3.95 -10.72 -25.22
CA HIS A 87 -4.81 -11.84 -24.83
C HIS A 87 -4.43 -12.24 -23.42
N VAL A 88 -5.35 -12.16 -22.49
CA VAL A 88 -5.08 -12.39 -21.07
C VAL A 88 -6.06 -13.37 -20.45
N ALA A 89 -5.59 -14.07 -19.42
CA ALA A 89 -6.40 -14.92 -18.56
C ALA A 89 -6.52 -14.31 -17.16
N LEU A 90 -7.73 -14.17 -16.67
CA LEU A 90 -8.04 -13.86 -15.25
C LEU A 90 -8.17 -15.15 -14.43
N SER A 91 -8.72 -16.19 -15.05
CA SER A 91 -8.91 -17.51 -14.49
C SER A 91 -8.80 -18.55 -15.59
N ARG A 92 -8.95 -19.84 -15.24
CA ARG A 92 -9.00 -20.92 -16.23
C ARG A 92 -10.18 -20.80 -17.20
N ARG A 93 -11.25 -20.10 -16.81
CA ARG A 93 -12.50 -19.96 -17.58
C ARG A 93 -12.70 -18.57 -18.18
N THR A 94 -12.00 -17.56 -17.64
CA THR A 94 -12.18 -16.17 -18.06
C THR A 94 -10.95 -15.70 -18.83
N LEU A 95 -11.09 -15.65 -20.13
CA LEU A 95 -10.10 -15.21 -21.10
C LEU A 95 -10.66 -14.03 -21.88
N GLY A 96 -9.79 -13.19 -22.40
CA GLY A 96 -10.21 -12.06 -23.23
C GLY A 96 -9.04 -11.17 -23.63
N TRP A 97 -9.39 -10.04 -24.22
CA TRP A 97 -8.43 -9.08 -24.74
C TRP A 97 -8.52 -7.76 -23.98
N VAL A 98 -7.37 -7.26 -23.55
CA VAL A 98 -7.23 -5.95 -22.90
C VAL A 98 -6.25 -5.09 -23.68
N GLN A 99 -6.45 -3.77 -23.71
CA GLN A 99 -5.49 -2.87 -24.35
C GLN A 99 -4.11 -2.99 -23.69
N SER A 100 -3.04 -2.99 -24.49
CA SER A 100 -1.67 -3.11 -23.97
C SER A 100 -1.31 -2.00 -22.97
N ASP A 101 -1.89 -0.81 -23.16
CA ASP A 101 -1.61 0.37 -22.33
C ASP A 101 -2.33 0.32 -20.98
N ALA A 102 -3.32 -0.57 -20.83
CA ALA A 102 -3.96 -0.82 -19.56
C ALA A 102 -3.07 -1.54 -18.54
N VAL A 103 -1.99 -2.21 -19.00
CA VAL A 103 -1.18 -3.08 -18.16
C VAL A 103 0.31 -2.77 -18.26
N VAL A 104 1.05 -3.08 -17.18
CA VAL A 104 2.52 -3.17 -17.17
C VAL A 104 2.97 -4.60 -17.05
N VAL A 105 4.13 -4.85 -17.65
CA VAL A 105 4.70 -6.19 -17.81
C VAL A 105 6.11 -6.19 -17.24
N PRO A 106 6.41 -6.92 -16.13
CA PRO A 106 7.68 -6.82 -15.41
C PRO A 106 8.94 -7.06 -16.23
N TRP A 107 8.84 -7.83 -17.31
CA TRP A 107 9.97 -8.15 -18.20
C TRP A 107 10.05 -7.28 -19.46
N ARG A 108 9.12 -6.33 -19.66
CA ARG A 108 9.16 -5.42 -20.81
C ARG A 108 9.98 -4.19 -20.45
N ALA A 109 11.06 -3.97 -21.22
CA ALA A 109 11.89 -2.80 -21.04
C ALA A 109 11.06 -1.50 -21.18
N GLY A 110 11.26 -0.57 -20.26
CA GLY A 110 10.61 0.74 -20.27
C GLY A 110 9.21 0.79 -19.63
N ASP A 111 8.64 -0.34 -19.19
CA ASP A 111 7.34 -0.33 -18.49
C ASP A 111 7.42 0.31 -17.09
N ASP A 112 8.56 0.20 -16.43
CA ASP A 112 8.83 0.92 -15.19
C ASP A 112 8.85 2.44 -15.40
N ARG A 113 9.49 2.94 -16.47
CA ARG A 113 9.49 4.36 -16.84
C ARG A 113 8.10 4.84 -17.22
N ARG A 114 7.36 4.05 -18.01
CA ARG A 114 5.97 4.35 -18.36
C ARG A 114 5.09 4.47 -17.12
N LEU A 115 5.27 3.58 -16.15
CA LEU A 115 4.54 3.64 -14.89
C LEU A 115 4.98 4.84 -14.05
N LEU A 116 6.28 5.20 -14.03
CA LEU A 116 6.76 6.43 -13.39
C LEU A 116 6.07 7.67 -13.95
N THR A 117 6.00 7.83 -15.28
CA THR A 117 5.30 8.96 -15.90
C THR A 117 3.82 9.03 -15.46
N LEU A 118 3.15 7.88 -15.28
CA LEU A 118 1.79 7.86 -14.74
C LEU A 118 1.72 8.23 -13.26
N ILE A 119 2.75 7.93 -12.48
CA ILE A 119 2.87 8.33 -11.06
C ILE A 119 3.03 9.85 -10.97
N GLU A 120 3.94 10.42 -11.77
CA GLU A 120 4.21 11.86 -11.83
C GLU A 120 2.97 12.69 -12.21
N ASN A 121 2.14 12.16 -13.12
CA ASN A 121 0.90 12.78 -13.58
C ASN A 121 -0.34 12.36 -12.78
N SER A 122 -0.19 11.90 -11.56
CA SER A 122 -1.27 11.58 -10.62
C SER A 122 -1.02 12.22 -9.27
N ASP A 123 -2.05 12.24 -8.45
CA ASP A 123 -2.05 12.81 -7.12
C ASP A 123 -2.77 11.88 -6.13
N GLU A 124 -2.64 12.18 -4.86
CA GLU A 124 -3.32 11.53 -3.75
C GLU A 124 -3.28 9.99 -3.83
N PHE A 125 -4.44 9.37 -3.69
CA PHE A 125 -4.58 7.92 -3.70
C PHE A 125 -4.06 7.26 -4.98
N ASP A 126 -4.25 7.91 -6.13
CA ASP A 126 -3.83 7.38 -7.42
C ASP A 126 -2.31 7.34 -7.55
N ARG A 127 -1.63 8.38 -7.10
CA ARG A 127 -0.16 8.41 -7.05
C ARG A 127 0.38 7.31 -6.13
N ILE A 128 -0.13 7.22 -4.92
CA ILE A 128 0.25 6.19 -3.94
C ILE A 128 0.02 4.77 -4.49
N ALA A 129 -1.15 4.50 -5.06
CA ALA A 129 -1.49 3.18 -5.58
C ALA A 129 -0.62 2.76 -6.78
N ARG A 130 -0.30 3.71 -7.67
CA ARG A 130 0.60 3.47 -8.80
C ARG A 130 2.05 3.31 -8.35
N ALA A 131 2.54 4.15 -7.43
CA ALA A 131 3.87 4.04 -6.85
C ALA A 131 4.04 2.67 -6.17
N LYS A 132 3.09 2.25 -5.35
CA LYS A 132 3.09 0.91 -4.76
C LYS A 132 3.12 -0.19 -5.81
N THR A 133 2.37 -0.04 -6.90
CA THR A 133 2.41 -1.01 -8.00
C THR A 133 3.81 -1.10 -8.62
N LEU A 134 4.51 0.02 -8.81
CA LEU A 134 5.89 0.02 -9.33
C LEU A 134 6.84 -0.69 -8.36
N LEU A 135 6.76 -0.37 -7.08
CA LEU A 135 7.60 -0.98 -6.04
C LEU A 135 7.40 -2.51 -5.95
N ASP A 136 6.17 -2.98 -6.12
CA ASP A 136 5.81 -4.39 -6.04
C ASP A 136 6.19 -5.16 -7.33
N VAL A 137 6.06 -4.53 -8.51
CA VAL A 137 6.19 -5.19 -9.82
C VAL A 137 7.62 -5.11 -10.37
N PHE A 138 8.34 -4.03 -10.07
CA PHE A 138 9.69 -3.76 -10.56
C PHE A 138 10.71 -3.61 -9.42
N PRO A 139 10.88 -4.60 -8.53
CA PRO A 139 11.70 -4.47 -7.31
C PRO A 139 13.19 -4.21 -7.56
N HIS A 140 13.65 -4.40 -8.80
CA HIS A 140 15.03 -4.17 -9.22
C HIS A 140 15.20 -2.96 -10.15
N SER A 141 14.15 -2.16 -10.37
CA SER A 141 14.25 -0.95 -11.16
C SER A 141 15.16 0.09 -10.49
N PRO A 142 16.02 0.78 -11.25
CA PRO A 142 16.83 1.89 -10.71
C PRO A 142 15.96 3.08 -10.25
N LEU A 143 14.68 3.11 -10.57
CA LEU A 143 13.73 4.15 -10.19
C LEU A 143 13.20 4.00 -8.76
N ILE A 144 13.47 2.88 -8.09
CA ILE A 144 12.93 2.56 -6.76
C ILE A 144 13.20 3.68 -5.73
N PRO A 145 14.43 4.24 -5.56
CA PRO A 145 14.67 5.29 -4.58
C PRO A 145 13.76 6.51 -4.81
N HIS A 146 13.69 6.95 -6.05
CA HIS A 146 12.85 8.09 -6.46
C HIS A 146 11.37 7.85 -6.20
N VAL A 147 10.86 6.68 -6.57
CA VAL A 147 9.45 6.30 -6.36
C VAL A 147 9.11 6.17 -4.88
N LEU A 148 10.03 5.67 -4.05
CA LEU A 148 9.84 5.62 -2.58
C LEU A 148 9.69 7.02 -1.98
N VAL A 149 10.49 7.99 -2.44
CA VAL A 149 10.36 9.40 -2.01
C VAL A 149 9.03 9.99 -2.46
N MET A 150 8.65 9.81 -3.73
CA MET A 150 7.35 10.27 -4.23
C MET A 150 6.18 9.68 -3.43
N TYR A 151 6.22 8.38 -3.17
CA TYR A 151 5.21 7.69 -2.36
C TYR A 151 5.14 8.26 -0.94
N ALA A 152 6.29 8.45 -0.30
CA ALA A 152 6.38 8.93 1.07
C ALA A 152 5.91 10.39 1.20
N SER A 153 6.36 11.28 0.30
CA SER A 153 5.91 12.68 0.26
C SER A 153 4.40 12.77 0.07
N GLU A 154 3.85 12.03 -0.89
CA GLU A 154 2.40 12.01 -1.11
C GLU A 154 1.63 11.48 0.10
N ALA A 155 2.18 10.48 0.81
CA ALA A 155 1.57 9.98 2.03
C ALA A 155 1.57 11.02 3.16
N ASP A 156 2.61 11.86 3.27
CA ASP A 156 2.64 12.97 4.22
C ASP A 156 1.60 14.05 3.86
N ASP A 157 1.52 14.45 2.59
CA ASP A 157 0.53 15.43 2.10
C ASP A 157 -0.91 14.93 2.33
N VAL A 158 -1.15 13.65 2.09
CA VAL A 158 -2.44 13.00 2.38
C VAL A 158 -2.74 12.99 3.88
N ALA A 159 -1.74 12.74 4.74
CA ALA A 159 -1.94 12.79 6.20
C ALA A 159 -2.38 14.18 6.68
N GLU A 160 -1.76 15.23 6.12
CA GLU A 160 -2.16 16.61 6.39
C GLU A 160 -3.59 16.88 5.92
N LYS A 161 -3.93 16.49 4.70
CA LYS A 161 -5.29 16.62 4.15
C LYS A 161 -6.33 15.88 4.99
N LEU A 162 -6.06 14.64 5.39
CA LEU A 162 -6.93 13.87 6.27
C LEU A 162 -7.16 14.58 7.61
N SER A 163 -6.12 15.22 8.15
CA SER A 163 -6.21 15.99 9.38
C SER A 163 -7.14 17.21 9.23
N HIS A 164 -6.96 17.98 8.17
CA HIS A 164 -7.82 19.12 7.86
C HIS A 164 -9.28 18.72 7.62
N ASP A 165 -9.50 17.63 6.89
CA ASP A 165 -10.85 17.14 6.62
C ASP A 165 -11.55 16.67 7.90
N ALA A 166 -10.85 15.96 8.79
CA ALA A 166 -11.37 15.54 10.07
C ALA A 166 -11.74 16.74 10.95
N GLN A 167 -10.87 17.75 11.04
CA GLN A 167 -11.13 18.97 11.80
C GLN A 167 -12.32 19.76 11.28
N ARG A 168 -12.47 19.87 9.94
CA ARG A 168 -13.65 20.54 9.33
C ARG A 168 -14.97 19.83 9.63
N ARG A 169 -14.99 18.51 9.62
CA ARG A 169 -16.17 17.72 9.97
C ARG A 169 -16.54 17.89 11.44
N PHE A 170 -15.55 17.87 12.31
CA PHE A 170 -15.76 18.12 13.73
C PHE A 170 -16.37 19.52 13.98
N ALA A 171 -15.83 20.55 13.33
CA ALA A 171 -16.34 21.92 13.45
C ALA A 171 -17.79 22.08 12.94
N ARG A 172 -18.24 21.19 12.05
CA ARG A 172 -19.63 21.18 11.53
C ARG A 172 -20.59 20.33 12.36
N ASN A 173 -20.17 19.84 13.52
CA ASN A 173 -20.96 18.90 14.35
C ASN A 173 -21.44 17.64 13.59
N GLU A 174 -20.70 17.22 12.56
CA GLU A 174 -20.95 15.95 11.87
C GLU A 174 -20.47 14.77 12.72
N LEU A 175 -20.73 14.81 14.03
CA LEU A 175 -20.38 13.75 14.96
C LEU A 175 -21.34 12.58 14.83
N PRO A 176 -20.89 11.35 15.05
CA PRO A 176 -21.79 10.21 15.11
C PRO A 176 -22.84 10.45 16.21
N PRO A 177 -24.13 10.12 15.95
CA PRO A 177 -25.24 10.40 16.87
C PRO A 177 -25.16 9.67 18.20
N ASP A 178 -24.26 8.72 18.36
CA ASP A 178 -24.23 7.74 19.46
C ASP A 178 -23.39 8.17 20.66
N GLY A 179 -22.95 9.43 20.73
CA GLY A 179 -22.11 9.91 21.83
C GLY A 179 -20.72 9.27 21.89
N ALA A 180 -20.26 8.71 20.79
CA ALA A 180 -18.92 8.13 20.70
C ALA A 180 -17.83 9.17 21.04
N PRO A 181 -16.74 8.78 21.69
CA PRO A 181 -15.64 9.70 22.00
C PRO A 181 -15.12 10.39 20.74
N GLU A 182 -14.77 11.67 20.86
CA GLU A 182 -14.27 12.51 19.77
C GLU A 182 -13.17 11.84 18.92
N PHE A 183 -12.23 11.13 19.56
CA PHE A 183 -11.15 10.44 18.85
C PHE A 183 -11.63 9.33 17.91
N THR A 184 -12.78 8.70 18.20
CA THR A 184 -13.38 7.66 17.35
C THR A 184 -13.79 8.23 16.00
N TYR A 185 -14.27 9.45 15.99
CA TYR A 185 -14.64 10.17 14.78
C TYR A 185 -13.45 10.37 13.83
N TYR A 186 -12.29 10.79 14.37
CA TYR A 186 -11.09 10.98 13.57
C TYR A 186 -10.57 9.65 13.00
N LEU A 187 -10.66 8.55 13.76
CA LEU A 187 -10.18 7.24 13.34
C LEU A 187 -11.10 6.55 12.32
N ASN A 188 -12.40 6.80 12.39
CA ASN A 188 -13.43 6.18 11.54
C ASN A 188 -13.69 6.99 10.26
N TYR A 189 -12.79 7.89 9.89
CA TYR A 189 -12.94 8.65 8.66
C TYR A 189 -12.86 7.73 7.43
N SER A 190 -13.92 7.70 6.61
CA SER A 190 -14.05 6.79 5.45
C SER A 190 -12.92 6.92 4.41
N GLY A 191 -12.34 8.11 4.27
CA GLY A 191 -11.18 8.34 3.41
C GLY A 191 -9.94 7.57 3.83
N LEU A 192 -9.76 7.33 5.14
CA LEU A 192 -8.63 6.58 5.69
C LEU A 192 -8.63 5.11 5.26
N ASP A 193 -9.81 4.49 5.17
CA ASP A 193 -9.95 3.06 4.87
C ASP A 193 -9.36 2.65 3.52
N ARG A 194 -9.47 3.52 2.51
CA ARG A 194 -8.92 3.21 1.18
C ARG A 194 -7.39 3.14 1.20
N TYR A 195 -6.74 4.02 1.98
CA TYR A 195 -5.29 4.02 2.16
C TYR A 195 -4.82 2.84 2.98
N ASN A 196 -5.51 2.53 4.09
CA ASN A 196 -5.22 1.34 4.90
C ASN A 196 -5.31 0.05 4.06
N ARG A 197 -6.33 -0.08 3.21
CA ARG A 197 -6.44 -1.20 2.25
C ARG A 197 -5.32 -1.23 1.21
N ALA A 198 -4.77 -0.07 0.86
CA ALA A 198 -3.59 0.03 0.00
C ALA A 198 -2.27 -0.23 0.74
N GLY A 199 -2.30 -0.43 2.06
CA GLY A 199 -1.14 -0.70 2.89
C GLY A 199 -0.38 0.56 3.32
N VAL A 200 -1.04 1.72 3.31
CA VAL A 200 -0.50 2.97 3.87
C VAL A 200 -0.98 3.10 5.30
N THR A 201 -0.08 3.25 6.25
CA THR A 201 -0.42 3.40 7.67
C THR A 201 -0.29 4.85 8.08
N PHE A 202 -1.40 5.40 8.61
CA PHE A 202 -1.42 6.71 9.24
C PHE A 202 -1.57 6.56 10.76
N LEU A 203 -0.78 7.33 11.49
CA LEU A 203 -0.83 7.43 12.94
C LEU A 203 -1.66 8.66 13.33
N PHE A 204 -2.53 8.51 14.31
CA PHE A 204 -3.32 9.63 14.85
C PHE A 204 -2.75 10.09 16.18
N ASN A 205 -2.34 11.35 16.26
CA ASN A 205 -1.92 11.99 17.50
C ASN A 205 -3.12 12.63 18.21
N ARG A 206 -3.48 12.08 19.39
CA ARG A 206 -4.64 12.55 20.17
C ARG A 206 -4.46 13.96 20.74
N GLY A 207 -3.24 14.35 21.06
CA GLY A 207 -2.94 15.69 21.61
C GLY A 207 -3.10 16.78 20.57
N THR A 208 -2.57 16.57 19.36
CA THR A 208 -2.63 17.55 18.27
C THR A 208 -3.85 17.36 17.36
N LYS A 209 -4.59 16.24 17.50
CA LYS A 209 -5.72 15.82 16.63
C LYS A 209 -5.35 15.76 15.15
N LYS A 210 -4.14 15.31 14.86
CA LYS A 210 -3.61 15.22 13.49
C LYS A 210 -3.22 13.79 13.13
N PHE A 211 -3.36 13.48 11.84
CA PHE A 211 -2.76 12.29 11.24
C PHE A 211 -1.34 12.59 10.80
N SER A 212 -0.48 11.60 10.86
CA SER A 212 0.85 11.59 10.26
C SER A 212 1.09 10.27 9.53
N TYR A 213 1.87 10.29 8.47
CA TYR A 213 2.32 9.05 7.83
C TYR A 213 3.33 8.35 8.74
N GLU A 214 3.24 7.02 8.84
CA GLU A 214 4.16 6.20 9.67
C GLU A 214 5.63 6.32 9.27
N GLY A 215 5.93 6.73 8.02
CA GLY A 215 7.29 6.97 7.54
C GLY A 215 8.04 5.72 7.07
N THR A 216 7.37 4.60 6.84
CA THR A 216 8.02 3.34 6.42
C THR A 216 8.82 3.50 5.12
N ALA A 217 8.28 4.19 4.11
CA ALA A 217 8.98 4.38 2.84
C ALA A 217 10.22 5.28 2.99
N TRP A 218 10.16 6.32 3.83
CA TRP A 218 11.35 7.12 4.16
C TRP A 218 12.47 6.27 4.77
N ARG A 219 12.13 5.41 5.74
CA ARG A 219 13.10 4.47 6.35
C ARG A 219 13.63 3.47 5.34
N GLU A 220 12.80 3.03 4.41
CA GLU A 220 13.19 2.08 3.37
C GLU A 220 14.22 2.69 2.40
N VAL A 221 14.06 3.96 2.00
CA VAL A 221 15.06 4.68 1.18
C VAL A 221 16.42 4.67 1.89
N VAL A 222 16.48 5.10 3.16
CA VAL A 222 17.74 5.18 3.92
C VAL A 222 18.37 3.81 4.09
N ARG A 223 17.58 2.77 4.32
CA ARG A 223 18.06 1.40 4.57
C ARG A 223 18.57 0.73 3.31
N ARG A 224 17.82 0.81 2.20
CA ARG A 224 18.16 0.08 0.96
C ARG A 224 19.08 0.85 0.03
N PHE A 225 19.03 2.17 0.07
CA PHE A 225 19.75 3.04 -0.87
C PHE A 225 20.53 4.14 -0.15
N PRO A 226 21.38 3.80 0.85
CA PRO A 226 22.02 4.77 1.76
C PRO A 226 22.90 5.82 1.07
N HIS A 227 23.35 5.53 -0.15
CA HIS A 227 24.23 6.40 -0.94
C HIS A 227 23.50 7.15 -2.06
N SER A 228 22.19 6.98 -2.20
CA SER A 228 21.41 7.72 -3.21
C SER A 228 21.16 9.16 -2.76
N PRO A 229 20.96 10.09 -3.69
CA PRO A 229 20.59 11.47 -3.36
C PRO A 229 19.29 11.52 -2.55
N GLU A 230 18.34 10.65 -2.85
CA GLU A 230 17.06 10.55 -2.16
C GLU A 230 17.22 10.18 -0.67
N ALA A 231 18.29 9.43 -0.32
CA ALA A 231 18.55 9.08 1.08
C ALA A 231 18.96 10.29 1.94
N VAL A 232 19.53 11.34 1.33
CA VAL A 232 19.86 12.58 2.03
C VAL A 232 18.58 13.28 2.45
N ASP A 233 17.62 13.41 1.54
CA ASP A 233 16.33 14.05 1.82
C ASP A 233 15.50 13.22 2.79
N ALA A 234 15.51 11.90 2.64
CA ALA A 234 14.83 11.00 3.56
C ALA A 234 15.35 11.11 5.01
N ARG A 235 16.67 11.22 5.22
CA ARG A 235 17.25 11.42 6.56
C ARG A 235 16.80 12.75 7.17
N LYS A 236 16.90 13.85 6.42
CA LYS A 236 16.44 15.17 6.87
C LYS A 236 14.96 15.15 7.25
N HIS A 237 14.14 14.41 6.49
CA HIS A 237 12.71 14.29 6.75
C HIS A 237 12.45 13.49 8.05
N LEU A 238 13.11 12.35 8.23
CA LEU A 238 13.00 11.52 9.43
C LEU A 238 13.45 12.26 10.70
N GLU A 239 14.51 13.08 10.62
CA GLU A 239 14.95 13.93 11.73
C GLU A 239 13.85 14.94 12.14
N ARG A 240 13.18 15.57 11.19
CA ARG A 240 12.07 16.50 11.45
C ARG A 240 10.89 15.82 12.14
N ILE A 241 10.53 14.61 11.70
CA ILE A 241 9.43 13.83 12.31
C ILE A 241 9.79 13.48 13.75
N ASN A 242 11.00 13.00 14.02
CA ASN A 242 11.43 12.61 15.38
C ASN A 242 11.40 13.80 16.33
N VAL A 243 11.83 14.99 15.90
CA VAL A 243 11.75 16.22 16.72
C VAL A 243 10.29 16.62 17.00
N SER A 244 9.38 16.41 16.04
CA SER A 244 7.96 16.75 16.22
C SER A 244 7.21 15.78 17.13
N MET A 245 7.67 14.52 17.24
CA MET A 245 7.07 13.51 18.13
C MET A 245 7.58 13.59 19.57
N SER A 246 8.72 14.24 19.80
CA SER A 246 9.34 14.40 21.12
C SER A 246 8.87 15.66 21.89
N ARG A 247 8.04 16.48 21.30
CA ARG A 247 7.38 17.64 21.90
C ARG A 247 5.89 17.38 22.14
#